data_6dd9d5ea26f1a9b4699a57abdbec5e64
#
_entry.id   6dd9d5ea26f1a9b4699a57abdbec5e64
#
_cell.length_a   1.000
_cell.length_b   1.000
_cell.length_c   1.000
_cell.angle_alpha   90.00
_cell.angle_beta   90.00
_cell.angle_gamma   90.00
#
_symmetry.space_group_name_H-M   'P 1'
#
loop_
_entity.id
_entity.type
_entity.pdbx_description
1 polymer ?
#
loop_
_entity_poly.entity_id
_entity_poly.type
_entity_poly.pdbx_seq_one_letter_code
_entity_poly.pdbx_strand_id
1 'polypeptide(L)'
;MVGPALLILISYHLYHKLSTSPQLSFDLNTIQQNISKNGMLLPLVSLLLMLLQWTIEALKWRKILGAVSFHMKWATSLKMIFAGQSFSFITPNRMGEFIGRVVYLPSEKKGIGTAFTVYNTVVQISVYCFFASIAFYFYDATSLSKKLSSSTGEWIEILQLVALLISFACIIFFVIQKRLFIFLMNAHFLKKFTNIWSACMQINHETSIVMLGLTILKTLVIVFQYWVVFSWLGVDISFISTFAGVSLMLFGLVVIPTISFVEIGLRWEFSYLLFSVYTSNLLGITIGATIIWLLNVVLPAIIGAFWLIFKPIDRIDP
;
A
#
# COMPACT_ATOMS: atom_id res chain seq x y z
N MET A 1 -13.33 8.25 17.77
CA MET A 1 -12.86 7.49 18.96
C MET A 1 -12.70 5.98 18.73
N VAL A 2 -13.24 5.39 17.66
CA VAL A 2 -13.15 3.95 17.37
C VAL A 2 -11.71 3.48 17.06
N GLY A 3 -10.93 4.26 16.34
CA GLY A 3 -9.59 3.86 15.90
C GLY A 3 -8.59 3.56 17.03
N PRO A 4 -8.39 4.48 18.00
CA PRO A 4 -7.48 4.21 19.13
C PRO A 4 -7.94 3.02 20.00
N ALA A 5 -9.26 2.86 20.21
CA ALA A 5 -9.80 1.73 20.95
C ALA A 5 -9.53 0.39 20.23
N LEU A 6 -9.71 0.37 18.90
CA LEU A 6 -9.40 -0.79 18.07
C LEU A 6 -7.90 -1.14 18.14
N LEU A 7 -7.01 -0.13 18.06
CA LEU A 7 -5.57 -0.35 18.18
C LEU A 7 -5.19 -0.94 19.54
N ILE A 8 -5.76 -0.40 20.64
CA ILE A 8 -5.51 -0.92 21.98
C ILE A 8 -5.98 -2.38 22.09
N LEU A 9 -7.16 -2.69 21.59
CA LEU A 9 -7.73 -4.02 21.62
C LEU A 9 -6.89 -5.02 20.81
N ILE A 10 -6.47 -4.65 19.60
CA ILE A 10 -5.58 -5.48 18.76
C ILE A 10 -4.21 -5.64 19.41
N SER A 11 -3.63 -4.57 19.95
CA SER A 11 -2.33 -4.63 20.64
C SER A 11 -2.38 -5.53 21.88
N TYR A 12 -3.47 -5.46 22.66
CA TYR A 12 -3.68 -6.32 23.82
C TYR A 12 -3.85 -7.77 23.39
N HIS A 13 -4.66 -8.05 22.37
CA HIS A 13 -4.87 -9.40 21.85
C HIS A 13 -3.54 -10.01 21.37
N LEU A 14 -2.77 -9.25 20.60
CA LEU A 14 -1.47 -9.71 20.10
C LEU A 14 -0.45 -9.92 21.25
N TYR A 15 -0.38 -8.97 22.21
CA TYR A 15 0.47 -9.09 23.39
C TYR A 15 0.14 -10.35 24.17
N HIS A 16 -1.14 -10.58 24.46
CA HIS A 16 -1.58 -11.80 25.17
C HIS A 16 -1.18 -13.06 24.40
N LYS A 17 -1.37 -13.08 23.09
CA LYS A 17 -1.04 -14.21 22.23
C LYS A 17 0.45 -14.51 22.16
N LEU A 18 1.28 -13.47 22.08
CA LEU A 18 2.74 -13.61 22.08
C LEU A 18 3.28 -13.98 23.47
N SER A 19 2.80 -13.33 24.53
CA SER A 19 3.27 -13.57 25.91
C SER A 19 2.91 -14.96 26.45
N THR A 20 1.79 -15.53 25.98
CA THR A 20 1.36 -16.88 26.33
C THR A 20 1.95 -17.96 25.41
N SER A 21 2.68 -17.55 24.35
CA SER A 21 3.31 -18.51 23.45
C SER A 21 4.48 -19.21 24.12
N PRO A 22 4.49 -20.54 24.20
CA PRO A 22 5.62 -21.30 24.75
C PRO A 22 6.88 -21.18 23.89
N GLN A 23 6.77 -20.61 22.67
CA GLN A 23 7.87 -20.47 21.70
C GLN A 23 8.57 -19.11 21.77
N LEU A 24 8.12 -18.17 22.61
CA LEU A 24 8.66 -16.81 22.66
C LEU A 24 10.19 -16.75 22.84
N SER A 25 10.74 -17.55 23.76
CA SER A 25 12.19 -17.63 23.99
C SER A 25 12.94 -18.23 22.80
N PHE A 26 12.35 -19.21 22.12
CA PHE A 26 12.90 -19.80 20.90
C PHE A 26 12.90 -18.81 19.74
N ASP A 27 11.81 -18.07 19.56
CA ASP A 27 11.70 -17.03 18.53
C ASP A 27 12.76 -15.93 18.75
N LEU A 28 12.95 -15.47 20.00
CA LEU A 28 13.97 -14.47 20.34
C LEU A 28 15.38 -14.96 20.01
N ASN A 29 15.72 -16.19 20.39
CA ASN A 29 17.01 -16.78 20.09
C ASN A 29 17.24 -16.92 18.59
N THR A 30 16.23 -17.36 17.86
CA THR A 30 16.27 -17.49 16.40
C THR A 30 16.53 -16.14 15.72
N ILE A 31 15.79 -15.09 16.14
CA ILE A 31 15.97 -13.73 15.63
C ILE A 31 17.40 -13.24 15.93
N GLN A 32 17.87 -13.38 17.15
CA GLN A 32 19.19 -12.91 17.55
C GLN A 32 20.32 -13.62 16.76
N GLN A 33 20.22 -14.93 16.56
CA GLN A 33 21.19 -15.71 15.77
C GLN A 33 21.19 -15.25 14.30
N ASN A 34 20.01 -15.04 13.68
CA ASN A 34 19.93 -14.59 12.31
C ASN A 34 20.42 -13.17 12.11
N ILE A 35 20.13 -12.24 13.03
CA ILE A 35 20.68 -10.90 13.02
C ILE A 35 22.22 -10.94 13.11
N SER A 36 22.78 -11.75 13.99
CA SER A 36 24.23 -11.91 14.13
C SER A 36 24.87 -12.51 12.87
N LYS A 37 24.22 -13.48 12.24
CA LYS A 37 24.69 -14.16 11.02
C LYS A 37 24.63 -13.26 9.79
N ASN A 38 23.52 -12.57 9.59
CA ASN A 38 23.27 -11.78 8.38
C ASN A 38 23.74 -10.32 8.52
N GLY A 39 24.11 -9.87 9.72
CA GLY A 39 24.60 -8.53 10.00
C GLY A 39 23.62 -7.44 9.53
N MET A 40 24.18 -6.34 9.04
CA MET A 40 23.42 -5.16 8.58
C MET A 40 23.11 -5.18 7.07
N LEU A 41 23.49 -6.21 6.33
CA LEU A 41 23.27 -6.25 4.88
C LEU A 41 21.78 -6.24 4.51
N LEU A 42 21.00 -7.13 5.11
CA LEU A 42 19.57 -7.24 4.79
C LEU A 42 18.73 -6.01 5.22
N PRO A 43 18.98 -5.38 6.40
CA PRO A 43 18.40 -4.07 6.72
C PRO A 43 18.75 -2.98 5.70
N LEU A 44 19.99 -2.92 5.24
CA LEU A 44 20.41 -1.98 4.20
C LEU A 44 19.67 -2.23 2.88
N VAL A 45 19.55 -3.49 2.46
CA VAL A 45 18.75 -3.86 1.28
C VAL A 45 17.30 -3.43 1.45
N SER A 46 16.68 -3.66 2.62
CA SER A 46 15.31 -3.22 2.91
C SER A 46 15.16 -1.70 2.80
N LEU A 47 16.14 -0.92 3.27
CA LEU A 47 16.15 0.53 3.12
C LEU A 47 16.26 0.97 1.65
N LEU A 48 17.11 0.32 0.86
CA LEU A 48 17.23 0.59 -0.58
C LEU A 48 15.93 0.26 -1.33
N LEU A 49 15.25 -0.83 -0.97
CA LEU A 49 13.95 -1.18 -1.52
C LEU A 49 12.87 -0.15 -1.15
N MET A 50 12.89 0.40 0.07
CA MET A 50 12.05 1.52 0.47
C MET A 50 12.30 2.74 -0.43
N LEU A 51 13.55 3.13 -0.65
CA LEU A 51 13.88 4.26 -1.53
C LEU A 51 13.44 4.01 -2.98
N LEU A 52 13.58 2.79 -3.46
CA LEU A 52 13.16 2.39 -4.81
C LEU A 52 11.64 2.53 -4.98
N GLN A 53 10.83 2.02 -4.03
CA GLN A 53 9.38 2.12 -4.14
C GLN A 53 8.87 3.58 -4.12
N TRP A 54 9.51 4.46 -3.32
CA TRP A 54 9.15 5.88 -3.29
C TRP A 54 9.62 6.62 -4.55
N THR A 55 10.74 6.21 -5.13
CA THR A 55 11.18 6.68 -6.45
C THR A 55 10.16 6.31 -7.53
N ILE A 56 9.67 5.08 -7.53
CA ILE A 56 8.63 4.62 -8.46
C ILE A 56 7.35 5.46 -8.28
N GLU A 57 6.93 5.73 -7.05
CA GLU A 57 5.74 6.54 -6.79
C GLU A 57 5.92 7.99 -7.29
N ALA A 58 7.11 8.57 -7.11
CA ALA A 58 7.43 9.90 -7.66
C ALA A 58 7.43 9.91 -9.19
N LEU A 59 7.93 8.86 -9.84
CA LEU A 59 7.88 8.72 -11.31
C LEU A 59 6.45 8.60 -11.82
N LYS A 60 5.59 7.85 -11.14
CA LYS A 60 4.16 7.76 -11.45
C LYS A 60 3.50 9.13 -11.40
N TRP A 61 3.75 9.89 -10.32
CA TRP A 61 3.20 11.23 -10.16
C TRP A 61 3.65 12.20 -11.27
N ARG A 62 4.92 12.14 -11.64
CA ARG A 62 5.45 12.93 -12.78
C ARG A 62 4.80 12.53 -14.11
N LYS A 63 4.66 11.22 -14.37
CA LYS A 63 4.09 10.71 -15.63
C LYS A 63 2.64 11.17 -15.79
N ILE A 64 1.82 11.08 -14.73
CA ILE A 64 0.41 11.44 -14.82
C ILE A 64 0.21 12.97 -14.96
N LEU A 65 1.00 13.78 -14.26
CA LEU A 65 0.94 15.24 -14.40
C LEU A 65 1.47 15.69 -15.78
N GLY A 66 2.39 14.95 -16.37
CA GLY A 66 2.85 15.16 -17.74
C GLY A 66 1.73 15.05 -18.79
N ALA A 67 0.64 14.33 -18.50
CA ALA A 67 -0.52 14.24 -19.39
C ALA A 67 -1.21 15.61 -19.60
N VAL A 68 -1.09 16.54 -18.66
CA VAL A 68 -1.60 17.93 -18.76
C VAL A 68 -0.46 18.94 -18.99
N SER A 69 0.64 18.50 -19.60
CA SER A 69 1.82 19.31 -19.89
C SER A 69 2.44 20.00 -18.65
N PHE A 70 2.25 19.42 -17.47
CA PHE A 70 2.86 19.92 -16.25
C PHE A 70 4.08 19.08 -15.88
N HIS A 71 5.26 19.62 -16.18
CA HIS A 71 6.53 18.95 -15.96
C HIS A 71 7.20 19.47 -14.69
N MET A 72 7.78 18.59 -13.90
CA MET A 72 8.48 18.94 -12.67
C MET A 72 9.73 18.10 -12.46
N LYS A 73 10.66 18.60 -11.64
CA LYS A 73 11.85 17.86 -11.21
C LYS A 73 11.43 16.67 -10.35
N TRP A 74 12.22 15.59 -10.40
CA TRP A 74 11.98 14.39 -9.57
C TRP A 74 11.91 14.71 -8.07
N ALA A 75 12.84 15.56 -7.57
CA ALA A 75 12.86 15.95 -6.16
C ALA A 75 11.58 16.68 -5.72
N THR A 76 10.99 17.50 -6.59
CA THR A 76 9.73 18.16 -6.32
C THR A 76 8.57 17.16 -6.24
N SER A 77 8.53 16.21 -7.16
CA SER A 77 7.54 15.13 -7.14
C SER A 77 7.64 14.32 -5.85
N LEU A 78 8.86 14.00 -5.40
CA LEU A 78 9.09 13.28 -4.15
C LEU A 78 8.60 14.05 -2.92
N LYS A 79 8.83 15.39 -2.89
CA LYS A 79 8.29 16.26 -1.83
C LYS A 79 6.76 16.22 -1.77
N MET A 80 6.09 16.29 -2.93
CA MET A 80 4.63 16.22 -3.02
C MET A 80 4.09 14.87 -2.51
N ILE A 81 4.75 13.78 -2.88
CA ILE A 81 4.39 12.44 -2.42
C ILE A 81 4.54 12.31 -0.91
N PHE A 82 5.66 12.77 -0.35
CA PHE A 82 5.90 12.68 1.10
C PHE A 82 4.99 13.65 1.89
N ALA A 83 4.69 14.83 1.36
CA ALA A 83 3.64 15.68 1.93
C ALA A 83 2.28 14.97 1.95
N GLY A 84 1.91 14.29 0.85
CA GLY A 84 0.73 13.43 0.80
C GLY A 84 0.75 12.36 1.88
N GLN A 85 1.89 11.70 2.10
CA GLN A 85 2.04 10.68 3.12
C GLN A 85 1.88 11.24 4.54
N SER A 86 2.38 12.45 4.81
CA SER A 86 2.23 13.12 6.13
C SER A 86 0.77 13.41 6.44
N PHE A 87 0.03 13.99 5.51
CA PHE A 87 -1.40 14.23 5.70
C PHE A 87 -2.21 12.92 5.78
N SER A 88 -1.82 11.90 5.00
CA SER A 88 -2.50 10.61 5.02
C SER A 88 -2.33 9.87 6.34
N PHE A 89 -1.22 10.12 7.05
CA PHE A 89 -0.92 9.45 8.31
C PHE A 89 -1.93 9.76 9.42
N ILE A 90 -2.46 10.99 9.43
CA ILE A 90 -3.40 11.47 10.45
C ILE A 90 -4.87 11.46 9.99
N THR A 91 -5.14 11.16 8.72
CA THR A 91 -6.49 11.23 8.17
C THR A 91 -7.09 9.84 7.92
N PRO A 92 -8.43 9.68 8.11
CA PRO A 92 -9.11 8.44 7.79
C PRO A 92 -8.97 8.08 6.30
N ASN A 93 -8.85 6.80 6.01
CA ASN A 93 -8.81 6.26 4.65
C ASN A 93 -7.73 6.92 3.76
N ARG A 94 -6.67 7.44 4.39
CA ARG A 94 -5.58 8.14 3.68
C ARG A 94 -6.06 9.34 2.85
N MET A 95 -7.22 9.94 3.19
CA MET A 95 -7.78 11.08 2.44
C MET A 95 -6.85 12.30 2.42
N GLY A 96 -6.01 12.47 3.43
CA GLY A 96 -4.99 13.51 3.45
C GLY A 96 -3.97 13.44 2.32
N GLU A 97 -3.81 12.28 1.69
CA GLU A 97 -2.95 12.13 0.52
C GLU A 97 -3.38 13.06 -0.62
N PHE A 98 -4.70 13.25 -0.81
CA PHE A 98 -5.24 14.17 -1.81
C PHE A 98 -4.82 15.63 -1.55
N ILE A 99 -4.82 16.04 -0.29
CA ILE A 99 -4.42 17.39 0.13
C ILE A 99 -2.92 17.57 -0.05
N GLY A 100 -2.13 16.67 0.52
CA GLY A 100 -0.67 16.80 0.55
C GLY A 100 -0.04 16.74 -0.83
N ARG A 101 -0.56 15.91 -1.75
CA ARG A 101 -0.05 15.82 -3.12
C ARG A 101 -0.29 17.09 -3.95
N VAL A 102 -1.32 17.88 -3.64
CA VAL A 102 -1.67 19.07 -4.42
C VAL A 102 -1.24 20.37 -3.77
N VAL A 103 -0.69 20.31 -2.55
CA VAL A 103 -0.36 21.52 -1.77
C VAL A 103 0.64 22.43 -2.52
N TYR A 104 1.57 21.82 -3.25
CA TYR A 104 2.59 22.53 -4.04
C TYR A 104 2.15 22.85 -5.48
N LEU A 105 0.97 22.41 -5.93
CA LEU A 105 0.46 22.73 -7.25
C LEU A 105 -0.14 24.14 -7.29
N PRO A 106 -0.04 24.85 -8.45
CA PRO A 106 -0.79 26.08 -8.69
C PRO A 106 -2.28 25.89 -8.44
N SER A 107 -2.97 26.96 -8.03
CA SER A 107 -4.38 26.90 -7.63
C SER A 107 -5.29 26.32 -8.70
N GLU A 108 -5.03 26.65 -9.97
CA GLU A 108 -5.80 26.17 -11.14
C GLU A 108 -5.63 24.67 -11.37
N LYS A 109 -4.51 24.07 -10.93
CA LYS A 109 -4.19 22.66 -11.14
C LYS A 109 -4.50 21.77 -9.94
N LYS A 110 -4.90 22.31 -8.78
CA LYS A 110 -5.19 21.52 -7.57
C LYS A 110 -6.32 20.52 -7.78
N GLY A 111 -7.40 20.94 -8.45
CA GLY A 111 -8.53 20.04 -8.76
C GLY A 111 -8.11 18.88 -9.66
N ILE A 112 -7.30 19.16 -10.68
CA ILE A 112 -6.74 18.16 -11.60
C ILE A 112 -5.83 17.19 -10.82
N GLY A 113 -4.93 17.72 -9.98
CA GLY A 113 -4.05 16.91 -9.14
C GLY A 113 -4.82 15.98 -8.20
N THR A 114 -5.93 16.47 -7.63
CA THR A 114 -6.82 15.63 -6.82
C THR A 114 -7.41 14.48 -7.64
N ALA A 115 -7.93 14.74 -8.83
CA ALA A 115 -8.46 13.71 -9.73
C ALA A 115 -7.38 12.69 -10.14
N PHE A 116 -6.16 13.15 -10.41
CA PHE A 116 -5.04 12.28 -10.72
C PHE A 116 -4.59 11.44 -9.52
N THR A 117 -4.74 11.94 -8.31
CA THR A 117 -4.53 11.12 -7.10
C THR A 117 -5.58 10.01 -7.00
N VAL A 118 -6.87 10.31 -7.28
CA VAL A 118 -7.92 9.29 -7.36
C VAL A 118 -7.59 8.25 -8.43
N TYR A 119 -7.20 8.70 -9.63
CA TYR A 119 -6.81 7.80 -10.71
C TYR A 119 -5.65 6.88 -10.30
N ASN A 120 -4.60 7.42 -9.67
CA ASN A 120 -3.49 6.63 -9.14
C ASN A 120 -3.95 5.60 -8.10
N THR A 121 -4.92 5.96 -7.25
CA THR A 121 -5.51 5.03 -6.27
C THR A 121 -6.27 3.89 -6.97
N VAL A 122 -7.05 4.19 -8.02
CA VAL A 122 -7.73 3.16 -8.82
C VAL A 122 -6.72 2.20 -9.46
N VAL A 123 -5.63 2.71 -10.04
CA VAL A 123 -4.53 1.89 -10.58
C VAL A 123 -3.94 0.97 -9.50
N GLN A 124 -3.72 1.50 -8.29
CA GLN A 124 -3.14 0.74 -7.18
C GLN A 124 -4.09 -0.37 -6.70
N ILE A 125 -5.37 -0.06 -6.51
CA ILE A 125 -6.40 -1.04 -6.14
C ILE A 125 -6.49 -2.15 -7.19
N SER A 126 -6.46 -1.79 -8.47
CA SER A 126 -6.49 -2.76 -9.58
C SER A 126 -5.37 -3.79 -9.49
N VAL A 127 -4.14 -3.32 -9.23
CA VAL A 127 -2.97 -4.20 -9.10
C VAL A 127 -3.06 -5.06 -7.85
N TYR A 128 -3.53 -4.51 -6.73
CA TYR A 128 -3.67 -5.28 -5.48
C TYR A 128 -4.74 -6.36 -5.61
N CYS A 129 -5.89 -6.07 -6.24
CA CYS A 129 -6.93 -7.06 -6.50
C CYS A 129 -6.45 -8.14 -7.46
N PHE A 130 -5.73 -7.76 -8.53
CA PHE A 130 -5.16 -8.70 -9.48
C PHE A 130 -4.14 -9.65 -8.81
N PHE A 131 -3.24 -9.10 -7.98
CA PHE A 131 -2.27 -9.93 -7.25
C PHE A 131 -2.95 -10.81 -6.20
N ALA A 132 -3.97 -10.31 -5.51
CA ALA A 132 -4.75 -11.12 -4.58
C ALA A 132 -5.46 -12.28 -5.30
N SER A 133 -6.03 -12.03 -6.48
CA SER A 133 -6.66 -13.08 -7.28
C SER A 133 -5.67 -14.20 -7.63
N ILE A 134 -4.44 -13.85 -8.01
CA ILE A 134 -3.37 -14.83 -8.24
C ILE A 134 -2.95 -15.51 -6.93
N ALA A 135 -2.81 -14.73 -5.85
CA ALA A 135 -2.36 -15.21 -4.56
C ALA A 135 -3.27 -16.29 -3.97
N PHE A 136 -4.57 -16.20 -4.18
CA PHE A 136 -5.52 -17.23 -3.73
C PHE A 136 -5.24 -18.62 -4.30
N TYR A 137 -4.62 -18.72 -5.48
CA TYR A 137 -4.22 -20.03 -6.06
C TYR A 137 -2.97 -20.62 -5.39
N PHE A 138 -2.07 -19.75 -4.90
CA PHE A 138 -0.82 -20.18 -4.26
C PHE A 138 -0.94 -20.29 -2.74
N TYR A 139 -2.02 -19.75 -2.18
CA TYR A 139 -2.23 -19.73 -0.75
C TYR A 139 -2.86 -21.04 -0.28
N ASP A 140 -2.29 -21.66 0.75
CA ASP A 140 -2.86 -22.86 1.35
C ASP A 140 -4.12 -22.56 2.18
N ALA A 141 -5.23 -22.39 1.47
CA ALA A 141 -6.53 -22.10 2.06
C ALA A 141 -7.01 -23.22 2.99
N THR A 142 -6.59 -24.49 2.76
CA THR A 142 -6.98 -25.63 3.59
C THR A 142 -6.37 -25.55 4.98
N SER A 143 -5.11 -25.10 5.09
CA SER A 143 -4.46 -24.87 6.37
C SER A 143 -5.03 -23.65 7.11
N LEU A 144 -5.49 -22.64 6.37
CA LEU A 144 -6.19 -21.49 6.95
C LEU A 144 -7.57 -21.88 7.49
N SER A 145 -8.35 -22.65 6.73
CA SER A 145 -9.69 -23.10 7.15
C SER A 145 -9.65 -24.02 8.37
N LYS A 146 -8.59 -24.79 8.54
CA LYS A 146 -8.38 -25.61 9.76
C LYS A 146 -8.09 -24.77 11.01
N LYS A 147 -7.46 -23.59 10.86
CA LYS A 147 -7.18 -22.65 11.98
C LYS A 147 -8.38 -21.78 12.36
N LEU A 148 -9.20 -21.46 11.37
CA LEU A 148 -10.43 -20.70 11.51
C LEU A 148 -11.58 -21.73 11.46
N SER A 149 -12.72 -21.52 12.07
CA SER A 149 -13.84 -22.47 12.07
C SER A 149 -14.32 -22.85 10.65
N SER A 150 -15.05 -23.94 10.49
CA SER A 150 -15.53 -24.49 9.22
C SER A 150 -16.33 -23.50 8.34
N SER A 151 -16.98 -22.50 8.95
CA SER A 151 -17.67 -21.41 8.22
C SER A 151 -16.73 -20.47 7.47
N THR A 152 -15.44 -20.49 7.75
CA THR A 152 -14.46 -19.56 7.18
C THR A 152 -14.04 -19.92 5.76
N GLY A 153 -14.22 -21.18 5.34
CA GLY A 153 -13.97 -21.62 3.97
C GLY A 153 -14.84 -20.85 2.97
N GLU A 154 -16.12 -20.68 3.25
CA GLU A 154 -17.06 -19.95 2.41
C GLU A 154 -16.66 -18.48 2.24
N TRP A 155 -16.16 -17.83 3.31
CA TRP A 155 -15.70 -16.44 3.23
C TRP A 155 -14.43 -16.27 2.37
N ILE A 156 -13.54 -17.27 2.35
CA ILE A 156 -12.35 -17.24 1.49
C ILE A 156 -12.77 -17.29 0.02
N GLU A 157 -13.71 -18.16 -0.34
CA GLU A 157 -14.24 -18.24 -1.72
C GLU A 157 -14.95 -16.94 -2.13
N ILE A 158 -15.73 -16.34 -1.23
CA ILE A 158 -16.38 -15.06 -1.47
C ILE A 158 -15.32 -13.96 -1.71
N LEU A 159 -14.29 -13.88 -0.87
CA LEU A 159 -13.22 -12.89 -1.02
C LEU A 159 -12.44 -13.08 -2.32
N GLN A 160 -12.17 -14.33 -2.72
CA GLN A 160 -11.56 -14.65 -4.01
C GLN A 160 -12.44 -14.17 -5.17
N LEU A 161 -13.74 -14.46 -5.12
CA LEU A 161 -14.70 -14.00 -6.13
C LEU A 161 -14.75 -12.47 -6.21
N VAL A 162 -14.80 -11.79 -5.06
CA VAL A 162 -14.78 -10.32 -4.97
C VAL A 162 -13.49 -9.75 -5.58
N ALA A 163 -12.32 -10.31 -5.27
CA ALA A 163 -11.07 -9.87 -5.84
C ALA A 163 -11.05 -10.05 -7.38
N LEU A 164 -11.56 -11.17 -7.89
CA LEU A 164 -11.69 -11.43 -9.33
C LEU A 164 -12.63 -10.45 -10.01
N LEU A 165 -13.82 -10.20 -9.42
CA LEU A 165 -14.80 -9.26 -9.97
C LEU A 165 -14.26 -7.83 -10.01
N ILE A 166 -13.58 -7.37 -8.95
CA ILE A 166 -12.95 -6.05 -8.93
C ILE A 166 -11.82 -5.98 -9.98
N SER A 167 -11.01 -7.01 -10.11
CA SER A 167 -9.93 -7.07 -11.13
C SER A 167 -10.52 -6.96 -12.54
N PHE A 168 -11.59 -7.67 -12.82
CA PHE A 168 -12.29 -7.61 -14.10
C PHE A 168 -12.92 -6.24 -14.36
N ALA A 169 -13.58 -5.66 -13.36
CA ALA A 169 -14.13 -4.30 -13.45
C ALA A 169 -13.04 -3.26 -13.71
N CYS A 170 -11.86 -3.41 -13.11
CA CYS A 170 -10.71 -2.55 -13.37
C CYS A 170 -10.18 -2.68 -14.80
N ILE A 171 -10.10 -3.89 -15.34
CA ILE A 171 -9.72 -4.10 -16.75
C ILE A 171 -10.71 -3.38 -17.67
N ILE A 172 -12.02 -3.58 -17.46
CA ILE A 172 -13.07 -2.87 -18.19
C ILE A 172 -12.88 -1.36 -18.06
N PHE A 173 -12.65 -0.85 -16.85
CA PHE A 173 -12.41 0.59 -16.62
C PHE A 173 -11.28 1.12 -17.52
N PHE A 174 -10.12 0.46 -17.57
CA PHE A 174 -8.99 0.92 -18.41
C PHE A 174 -9.28 0.84 -19.91
N VAL A 175 -10.12 -0.11 -20.35
CA VAL A 175 -10.54 -0.20 -21.75
C VAL A 175 -11.49 0.94 -22.12
N ILE A 176 -12.48 1.22 -21.27
CA ILE A 176 -13.56 2.18 -21.59
C ILE A 176 -13.32 3.57 -20.97
N GLN A 177 -12.20 3.83 -20.28
CA GLN A 177 -11.97 5.05 -19.48
C GLN A 177 -12.28 6.34 -20.22
N LYS A 178 -11.91 6.46 -21.51
CA LYS A 178 -12.22 7.65 -22.31
C LYS A 178 -13.72 7.85 -22.50
N ARG A 179 -14.45 6.77 -22.82
CA ARG A 179 -15.92 6.80 -22.96
C ARG A 179 -16.58 7.17 -21.64
N LEU A 180 -16.08 6.63 -20.54
CA LEU A 180 -16.58 6.94 -19.20
C LEU A 180 -16.37 8.41 -18.86
N PHE A 181 -15.21 8.99 -19.13
CA PHE A 181 -14.96 10.41 -18.86
C PHE A 181 -15.82 11.32 -19.75
N ILE A 182 -16.06 10.96 -21.02
CA ILE A 182 -17.00 11.70 -21.89
C ILE A 182 -18.42 11.63 -21.30
N PHE A 183 -18.87 10.47 -20.87
CA PHE A 183 -20.17 10.31 -20.22
C PHE A 183 -20.29 11.18 -18.95
N LEU A 184 -19.26 11.18 -18.09
CA LEU A 184 -19.23 11.99 -16.87
C LEU A 184 -19.26 13.50 -17.16
N MET A 185 -18.58 13.95 -18.23
CA MET A 185 -18.61 15.34 -18.68
C MET A 185 -20.03 15.78 -19.11
N ASN A 186 -20.76 14.89 -19.75
CA ASN A 186 -22.11 15.18 -20.28
C ASN A 186 -23.21 15.02 -19.22
N ALA A 187 -22.93 14.32 -18.10
CA ALA A 187 -23.89 14.13 -17.04
C ALA A 187 -24.19 15.46 -16.34
N HIS A 188 -25.46 15.89 -16.34
CA HIS A 188 -25.90 17.20 -15.86
C HIS A 188 -25.42 17.49 -14.43
N PHE A 189 -25.48 16.51 -13.55
CA PHE A 189 -25.04 16.59 -12.15
C PHE A 189 -23.51 16.81 -12.00
N LEU A 190 -22.71 16.39 -12.97
CA LEU A 190 -21.25 16.42 -12.92
C LEU A 190 -20.61 17.52 -13.80
N LYS A 191 -21.41 18.35 -14.46
CA LYS A 191 -20.94 19.48 -15.29
C LYS A 191 -20.03 20.45 -14.54
N LYS A 192 -20.25 20.62 -13.22
CA LYS A 192 -19.40 21.44 -12.35
C LYS A 192 -17.92 21.01 -12.39
N PHE A 193 -17.64 19.76 -12.70
CA PHE A 193 -16.30 19.17 -12.71
C PHE A 193 -15.75 18.91 -14.11
N THR A 194 -16.31 19.58 -15.14
CA THR A 194 -15.92 19.37 -16.55
C THR A 194 -14.41 19.53 -16.78
N ASN A 195 -13.76 20.52 -16.16
CA ASN A 195 -12.31 20.73 -16.26
C ASN A 195 -11.50 19.55 -15.70
N ILE A 196 -12.03 18.87 -14.68
CA ILE A 196 -11.40 17.69 -14.08
C ILE A 196 -11.52 16.50 -15.03
N TRP A 197 -12.71 16.27 -15.58
CA TRP A 197 -12.94 15.17 -16.52
C TRP A 197 -12.18 15.36 -17.82
N SER A 198 -12.11 16.60 -18.33
CA SER A 198 -11.31 16.94 -19.52
C SER A 198 -9.82 16.67 -19.30
N ALA A 199 -9.28 16.94 -18.12
CA ALA A 199 -7.91 16.61 -17.78
C ALA A 199 -7.70 15.08 -17.69
N CYS A 200 -8.64 14.34 -17.10
CA CYS A 200 -8.59 12.87 -17.07
C CYS A 200 -8.64 12.25 -18.48
N MET A 201 -9.34 12.88 -19.42
CA MET A 201 -9.35 12.44 -20.82
C MET A 201 -7.97 12.54 -21.51
N GLN A 202 -7.07 13.40 -21.02
CA GLN A 202 -5.70 13.51 -21.53
C GLN A 202 -4.82 12.33 -21.10
N ILE A 203 -5.27 11.54 -20.13
CA ILE A 203 -4.60 10.29 -19.77
C ILE A 203 -4.83 9.29 -20.91
N ASN A 204 -3.84 9.10 -21.75
CA ASN A 204 -3.89 8.16 -22.85
C ASN A 204 -3.60 6.72 -22.37
N HIS A 205 -3.86 5.73 -23.23
CA HIS A 205 -3.62 4.32 -22.91
C HIS A 205 -2.14 4.03 -22.58
N GLU A 206 -1.20 4.71 -23.26
CA GLU A 206 0.23 4.58 -22.95
C GLU A 206 0.53 4.99 -21.51
N THR A 207 0.01 6.15 -21.07
CA THR A 207 0.16 6.60 -19.68
C THR A 207 -0.45 5.60 -18.69
N SER A 208 -1.63 5.06 -19.00
CA SER A 208 -2.29 4.05 -18.16
C SER A 208 -1.47 2.77 -18.04
N ILE A 209 -0.91 2.28 -19.15
CA ILE A 209 -0.04 1.08 -19.17
C ILE A 209 1.24 1.33 -18.35
N VAL A 210 1.87 2.49 -18.51
CA VAL A 210 3.07 2.86 -17.72
C VAL A 210 2.72 2.94 -16.23
N MET A 211 1.59 3.55 -15.87
CA MET A 211 1.12 3.62 -14.47
C MET A 211 0.86 2.23 -13.88
N LEU A 212 0.22 1.34 -14.64
CA LEU A 212 0.02 -0.06 -14.24
C LEU A 212 1.35 -0.78 -14.05
N GLY A 213 2.26 -0.71 -15.03
CA GLY A 213 3.57 -1.35 -14.97
C GLY A 213 4.41 -0.88 -13.78
N LEU A 214 4.45 0.44 -13.53
CA LEU A 214 5.14 1.00 -12.37
C LEU A 214 4.49 0.57 -11.05
N THR A 215 3.16 0.41 -11.02
CA THR A 215 2.47 -0.05 -9.81
C THR A 215 2.71 -1.53 -9.55
N ILE A 216 2.75 -2.36 -10.59
CA ILE A 216 3.16 -3.77 -10.50
C ILE A 216 4.58 -3.86 -9.96
N LEU A 217 5.53 -3.11 -10.54
CA LEU A 217 6.92 -3.09 -10.07
C LEU A 217 7.01 -2.67 -8.60
N LYS A 218 6.33 -1.58 -8.21
CA LYS A 218 6.27 -1.14 -6.81
C LYS A 218 5.76 -2.23 -5.87
N THR A 219 4.70 -2.92 -6.27
CA THR A 219 4.12 -3.99 -5.44
C THR A 219 5.06 -5.17 -5.29
N LEU A 220 5.77 -5.56 -6.36
CA LEU A 220 6.80 -6.60 -6.31
C LEU A 220 7.98 -6.19 -5.42
N VAL A 221 8.38 -4.92 -5.44
CA VAL A 221 9.41 -4.38 -4.53
C VAL A 221 8.97 -4.50 -3.08
N ILE A 222 7.69 -4.22 -2.76
CA ILE A 222 7.15 -4.39 -1.41
C ILE A 222 7.17 -5.86 -0.99
N VAL A 223 6.73 -6.78 -1.87
CA VAL A 223 6.77 -8.23 -1.61
C VAL A 223 8.21 -8.69 -1.32
N PHE A 224 9.14 -8.27 -2.17
CA PHE A 224 10.55 -8.63 -2.00
C PHE A 224 11.14 -8.05 -0.70
N GLN A 225 10.72 -6.83 -0.32
CA GLN A 225 11.12 -6.21 0.95
C GLN A 225 10.62 -7.03 2.16
N TYR A 226 9.38 -7.54 2.12
CA TYR A 226 8.87 -8.44 3.16
C TYR A 226 9.71 -9.72 3.25
N TRP A 227 10.01 -10.33 2.12
CA TRP A 227 10.84 -11.54 2.08
C TRP A 227 12.24 -11.31 2.66
N VAL A 228 12.89 -10.21 2.31
CA VAL A 228 14.21 -9.80 2.85
C VAL A 228 14.16 -9.60 4.37
N VAL A 229 13.16 -8.86 4.87
CA VAL A 229 13.03 -8.59 6.31
C VAL A 229 12.69 -9.86 7.07
N PHE A 230 11.83 -10.71 6.55
CA PHE A 230 11.50 -12.00 7.15
C PHE A 230 12.74 -12.91 7.23
N SER A 231 13.50 -13.02 6.14
CA SER A 231 14.75 -13.79 6.12
C SER A 231 15.77 -13.27 7.15
N TRP A 232 15.83 -11.93 7.33
CA TRP A 232 16.71 -11.32 8.35
C TRP A 232 16.31 -11.69 9.78
N LEU A 233 15.01 -11.83 10.04
CA LEU A 233 14.47 -12.17 11.35
C LEU A 233 14.35 -13.69 11.58
N GLY A 234 14.88 -14.52 10.67
CA GLY A 234 14.80 -15.98 10.79
C GLY A 234 13.39 -16.53 10.57
N VAL A 235 12.55 -15.80 9.85
CA VAL A 235 11.24 -16.29 9.38
C VAL A 235 11.47 -16.99 8.05
N ASP A 236 11.55 -18.33 8.10
CA ASP A 236 11.82 -19.16 6.92
C ASP A 236 10.53 -19.42 6.15
N ILE A 237 10.28 -18.55 5.16
CA ILE A 237 9.11 -18.63 4.26
C ILE A 237 9.59 -18.48 2.82
N SER A 238 9.06 -19.32 1.93
CA SER A 238 9.37 -19.25 0.49
C SER A 238 8.94 -17.88 -0.10
N PHE A 239 9.61 -17.46 -1.18
CA PHE A 239 9.22 -16.22 -1.87
C PHE A 239 7.79 -16.28 -2.39
N ILE A 240 7.32 -17.43 -2.89
CA ILE A 240 5.95 -17.63 -3.39
C ILE A 240 4.93 -17.46 -2.25
N SER A 241 5.18 -18.07 -1.09
CA SER A 241 4.31 -17.92 0.08
C SER A 241 4.31 -16.49 0.61
N THR A 242 5.46 -15.80 0.56
CA THR A 242 5.55 -14.37 0.91
C THR A 242 4.76 -13.53 -0.08
N PHE A 243 4.88 -13.79 -1.39
CA PHE A 243 4.08 -13.12 -2.41
C PHE A 243 2.59 -13.30 -2.16
N ALA A 244 2.14 -14.53 -1.89
CA ALA A 244 0.73 -14.81 -1.63
C ALA A 244 0.24 -14.07 -0.36
N GLY A 245 0.95 -14.20 0.75
CA GLY A 245 0.57 -13.55 2.01
C GLY A 245 0.57 -12.02 1.93
N VAL A 246 1.60 -11.41 1.34
CA VAL A 246 1.66 -9.94 1.19
C VAL A 246 0.57 -9.43 0.25
N SER A 247 0.29 -10.12 -0.86
CA SER A 247 -0.76 -9.73 -1.81
C SER A 247 -2.14 -9.74 -1.16
N LEU A 248 -2.45 -10.80 -0.40
CA LEU A 248 -3.71 -10.89 0.37
C LEU A 248 -3.78 -9.85 1.48
N MET A 249 -2.68 -9.58 2.17
CA MET A 249 -2.62 -8.51 3.18
C MET A 249 -2.88 -7.14 2.57
N LEU A 250 -2.24 -6.80 1.44
CA LEU A 250 -2.44 -5.51 0.76
C LEU A 250 -3.88 -5.36 0.27
N PHE A 251 -4.50 -6.42 -0.23
CA PHE A 251 -5.92 -6.45 -0.57
C PHE A 251 -6.81 -6.20 0.65
N GLY A 252 -6.57 -6.90 1.76
CA GLY A 252 -7.31 -6.71 3.01
C GLY A 252 -7.22 -5.28 3.55
N LEU A 253 -6.03 -4.65 3.47
CA LEU A 253 -5.82 -3.25 3.87
C LEU A 253 -6.57 -2.24 2.99
N VAL A 254 -6.88 -2.57 1.75
CA VAL A 254 -7.72 -1.73 0.88
C VAL A 254 -9.19 -1.88 1.21
N VAL A 255 -9.63 -3.10 1.55
CA VAL A 255 -11.03 -3.39 1.85
C VAL A 255 -11.45 -2.79 3.20
N ILE A 256 -10.54 -2.77 4.19
CA ILE A 256 -10.85 -2.27 5.54
C ILE A 256 -10.40 -0.80 5.68
N PRO A 257 -11.36 0.14 5.75
CA PRO A 257 -11.03 1.56 5.92
C PRO A 257 -10.43 1.83 7.30
N THR A 258 -9.24 2.45 7.33
CA THR A 258 -8.53 2.75 8.58
C THR A 258 -7.78 4.07 8.54
N ILE A 259 -7.22 4.45 9.71
CA ILE A 259 -6.24 5.53 9.85
C ILE A 259 -4.85 4.89 9.88
N SER A 260 -3.84 5.52 9.27
CA SER A 260 -2.52 4.90 9.09
C SER A 260 -1.85 4.42 10.38
N PHE A 261 -2.09 5.07 11.53
CA PHE A 261 -1.54 4.57 12.80
C PHE A 261 -2.30 3.35 13.35
N VAL A 262 -3.56 3.13 12.96
CA VAL A 262 -4.32 1.89 13.30
C VAL A 262 -3.97 0.77 12.34
N GLU A 263 -3.53 1.11 11.13
CA GLU A 263 -3.12 0.18 10.09
C GLU A 263 -2.04 -0.81 10.59
N ILE A 264 -1.18 -0.39 11.53
CA ILE A 264 -0.19 -1.30 12.11
C ILE A 264 -0.83 -2.51 12.80
N GLY A 265 -1.91 -2.30 13.54
CA GLY A 265 -2.65 -3.40 14.18
C GLY A 265 -3.22 -4.38 13.16
N LEU A 266 -3.84 -3.85 12.09
CA LEU A 266 -4.32 -4.72 11.00
C LEU A 266 -3.18 -5.45 10.29
N ARG A 267 -2.02 -4.83 10.10
CA ARG A 267 -0.85 -5.50 9.54
C ARG A 267 -0.38 -6.64 10.43
N TRP A 268 -0.40 -6.47 11.74
CA TRP A 268 -0.08 -7.55 12.69
C TRP A 268 -1.05 -8.71 12.57
N GLU A 269 -2.36 -8.45 12.61
CA GLU A 269 -3.39 -9.49 12.50
C GLU A 269 -3.34 -10.20 11.14
N PHE A 270 -3.24 -9.47 10.04
CA PHE A 270 -3.07 -10.07 8.72
C PHE A 270 -1.77 -10.86 8.61
N SER A 271 -0.66 -10.33 9.13
CA SER A 271 0.61 -11.04 9.10
C SER A 271 0.52 -12.32 9.92
N TYR A 272 -0.05 -12.26 11.12
CA TYR A 272 -0.29 -13.45 11.92
C TYR A 272 -1.19 -14.44 11.18
N LEU A 273 -2.34 -14.02 10.70
CA LEU A 273 -3.31 -14.88 10.03
C LEU A 273 -2.70 -15.57 8.81
N LEU A 274 -2.01 -14.81 7.97
CA LEU A 274 -1.55 -15.26 6.65
C LEU A 274 -0.22 -16.01 6.71
N PHE A 275 0.71 -15.64 7.59
CA PHE A 275 2.04 -16.24 7.61
C PHE A 275 2.23 -17.31 8.68
N SER A 276 1.41 -17.34 9.74
CA SER A 276 1.48 -18.41 10.74
C SER A 276 1.11 -19.80 10.21
N VAL A 277 0.61 -19.89 8.99
CA VAL A 277 0.40 -21.16 8.26
C VAL A 277 1.73 -21.77 7.82
N TYR A 278 2.72 -20.91 7.52
CA TYR A 278 4.01 -21.31 6.96
C TYR A 278 5.15 -21.35 7.97
N THR A 279 5.00 -20.67 9.12
CA THR A 279 6.06 -20.58 10.12
C THR A 279 5.51 -20.51 11.53
N SER A 280 6.29 -21.00 12.49
CA SER A 280 6.01 -20.87 13.92
C SER A 280 6.64 -19.62 14.56
N ASN A 281 7.56 -18.92 13.87
CA ASN A 281 8.22 -17.70 14.36
C ASN A 281 7.26 -16.49 14.29
N LEU A 282 6.31 -16.46 15.22
CA LEU A 282 5.26 -15.44 15.28
C LEU A 282 5.82 -14.06 15.63
N LEU A 283 6.83 -14.02 16.48
CA LEU A 283 7.51 -12.79 16.87
C LEU A 283 8.22 -12.16 15.68
N GLY A 284 8.93 -12.96 14.87
CA GLY A 284 9.60 -12.50 13.66
C GLY A 284 8.63 -11.94 12.63
N ILE A 285 7.48 -12.55 12.43
CA ILE A 285 6.40 -12.02 11.55
C ILE A 285 5.95 -10.64 12.03
N THR A 286 5.67 -10.50 13.32
CA THR A 286 5.14 -9.25 13.91
C THR A 286 6.16 -8.12 13.85
N ILE A 287 7.42 -8.41 14.23
CA ILE A 287 8.53 -7.44 14.14
C ILE A 287 8.77 -7.05 12.68
N GLY A 288 8.77 -8.01 11.75
CA GLY A 288 8.96 -7.75 10.33
C GLY A 288 7.89 -6.83 9.75
N ALA A 289 6.62 -7.08 10.05
CA ALA A 289 5.52 -6.21 9.64
C ALA A 289 5.66 -4.80 10.23
N THR A 290 6.13 -4.68 11.48
CA THR A 290 6.38 -3.40 12.14
C THR A 290 7.51 -2.63 11.47
N ILE A 291 8.65 -3.27 11.20
CA ILE A 291 9.80 -2.65 10.52
C ILE A 291 9.39 -2.10 9.15
N ILE A 292 8.66 -2.89 8.38
CA ILE A 292 8.22 -2.49 7.04
C ILE A 292 7.22 -1.32 7.12
N TRP A 293 6.31 -1.34 8.10
CA TRP A 293 5.40 -0.21 8.33
C TRP A 293 6.16 1.06 8.74
N LEU A 294 7.14 0.95 9.63
CA LEU A 294 7.98 2.09 10.03
C LEU A 294 8.73 2.67 8.82
N LEU A 295 9.34 1.82 8.00
CA LEU A 295 10.10 2.25 6.82
C LEU A 295 9.20 2.85 5.73
N ASN A 296 8.05 2.22 5.45
CA ASN A 296 7.25 2.55 4.27
C ASN A 296 6.11 3.56 4.55
N VAL A 297 5.75 3.75 5.82
CA VAL A 297 4.64 4.64 6.20
C VAL A 297 5.12 5.76 7.12
N VAL A 298 5.76 5.42 8.24
CA VAL A 298 6.12 6.40 9.28
C VAL A 298 7.27 7.30 8.82
N LEU A 299 8.35 6.71 8.36
CA LEU A 299 9.54 7.47 7.96
C LEU A 299 9.25 8.49 6.84
N PRO A 300 8.54 8.13 5.74
CA PRO A 300 8.14 9.11 4.72
C PRO A 300 7.17 10.17 5.25
N ALA A 301 6.28 9.82 6.18
CA ALA A 301 5.37 10.78 6.80
C ALA A 301 6.14 11.82 7.64
N ILE A 302 7.15 11.40 8.40
CA ILE A 302 8.02 12.29 9.18
C ILE A 302 8.82 13.20 8.24
N ILE A 303 9.45 12.65 7.18
CA ILE A 303 10.22 13.45 6.21
C ILE A 303 9.32 14.49 5.53
N GLY A 304 8.10 14.09 5.14
CA GLY A 304 7.15 15.00 4.50
C GLY A 304 6.66 16.10 5.45
N ALA A 305 6.40 15.78 6.73
CA ALA A 305 6.05 16.76 7.75
C ALA A 305 7.19 17.77 7.98
N PHE A 306 8.44 17.28 8.03
CA PHE A 306 9.61 18.16 8.14
C PHE A 306 9.69 19.13 6.95
N TRP A 307 9.50 18.67 5.72
CA TRP A 307 9.52 19.57 4.56
C TRP A 307 8.38 20.59 4.57
N LEU A 308 7.20 20.21 5.03
CA LEU A 308 6.06 21.12 5.14
C LEU A 308 6.31 22.24 6.17
N ILE A 309 7.02 21.95 7.27
CA ILE A 309 7.28 22.92 8.35
C ILE A 309 8.45 23.83 8.01
N PHE A 310 9.57 23.29 7.51
CA PHE A 310 10.83 24.02 7.39
C PHE A 310 11.11 24.60 6.00
N LYS A 311 10.38 24.18 4.96
CA LYS A 311 10.46 24.76 3.63
C LYS A 311 9.07 25.20 3.22
N PRO A 312 8.73 26.48 3.46
CA PRO A 312 7.43 27.02 3.05
C PRO A 312 7.23 26.76 1.55
N ILE A 313 5.98 26.61 1.21
CA ILE A 313 5.47 26.23 -0.10
C ILE A 313 5.84 27.34 -1.10
N ASP A 314 7.06 27.29 -1.65
CA ASP A 314 7.33 27.99 -2.89
C ASP A 314 6.44 27.34 -3.95
N ARG A 315 5.43 28.09 -4.39
CA ARG A 315 4.58 27.63 -5.50
C ARG A 315 5.52 27.31 -6.66
N ILE A 316 5.38 26.10 -7.17
CA ILE A 316 6.16 25.69 -8.34
C ILE A 316 5.57 26.49 -9.50
N ASP A 317 6.25 27.54 -9.91
CA ASP A 317 5.99 28.16 -11.20
C ASP A 317 6.35 27.16 -12.30
N PRO A 318 5.52 27.07 -13.35
CA PRO A 318 5.65 26.08 -14.42
C PRO A 318 6.95 26.17 -15.19
#